data_db5b9d3c5c388487aa4ccbfcd90fc2a2
#
_entry.id   db5b9d3c5c388487aa4ccbfcd90fc2a2
#
_cell.length_a   1.000
_cell.length_b   1.000
_cell.length_c   1.000
_cell.angle_alpha   90.00
_cell.angle_beta   90.00
_cell.angle_gamma   90.00
#
_symmetry.space_group_name_H-M   'P 1'
#
loop_
_entity.id
_entity.type
_entity.pdbx_description
1 polymer ?
#
loop_
_entity_poly.entity_id
_entity_poly.type
_entity_poly.pdbx_seq_one_letter_code
_entity_poly.pdbx_strand_id
1 'polypeptide(L)'
;MNPGKVSEVTYKRAILKNLNSKNEGVKPGVNAANIQLEDITAVVSSNCILKTFDGCEEFYVQRSINSICEKGGVPKSLQLSITMPLEFEEKEVNRMIKNFRKSADSHNVEINQCNVYRGATEGPIINIFMIGITLALILMPKSFLFLLDYLPAGSKYSNLYALNLYA
;
A
#
# COMPACT_ATOMS: atom_id res chain seq x y z
N MET A 1 -15.03 -15.28 16.47
CA MET A 1 -14.74 -14.19 15.51
C MET A 1 -13.61 -14.67 14.61
N ASN A 2 -13.76 -14.57 13.30
CA ASN A 2 -12.67 -14.96 12.41
C ASN A 2 -11.57 -13.88 12.39
N PRO A 3 -10.29 -14.28 12.29
CA PRO A 3 -9.19 -13.32 12.13
C PRO A 3 -9.36 -12.46 10.88
N GLY A 4 -9.00 -11.17 10.97
CA GLY A 4 -9.06 -10.25 9.85
C GLY A 4 -9.67 -8.90 10.21
N LYS A 5 -10.14 -8.17 9.17
CA LYS A 5 -10.82 -6.89 9.39
C LYS A 5 -12.13 -7.10 10.16
N VAL A 6 -12.43 -6.18 11.06
CA VAL A 6 -13.70 -6.17 11.77
C VAL A 6 -14.89 -6.01 10.84
N SER A 7 -16.07 -6.48 11.24
CA SER A 7 -17.27 -6.37 10.41
C SER A 7 -17.63 -4.91 10.14
N GLU A 8 -18.31 -4.66 9.02
CA GLU A 8 -18.76 -3.31 8.65
C GLU A 8 -19.65 -2.68 9.74
N VAL A 9 -20.49 -3.48 10.38
CA VAL A 9 -21.35 -3.01 11.49
C VAL A 9 -20.52 -2.52 12.67
N THR A 10 -19.51 -3.31 13.06
CA THR A 10 -18.57 -2.92 14.14
C THR A 10 -17.80 -1.67 13.75
N TYR A 11 -17.31 -1.60 12.49
CA TYR A 11 -16.58 -0.45 11.99
C TYR A 11 -17.41 0.83 12.07
N LYS A 12 -18.65 0.79 11.58
CA LYS A 12 -19.58 1.94 11.65
C LYS A 12 -19.86 2.40 13.08
N ARG A 13 -20.12 1.46 13.99
CA ARG A 13 -20.49 1.79 15.39
C ARG A 13 -19.31 2.26 16.22
N ALA A 14 -18.16 1.61 16.13
CA ALA A 14 -17.03 1.85 17.01
C ALA A 14 -16.01 2.85 16.42
N ILE A 15 -15.87 2.94 15.12
CA ILE A 15 -14.84 3.74 14.47
C ILE A 15 -15.42 5.00 13.83
N LEU A 16 -16.33 4.87 12.87
CA LEU A 16 -16.84 6.04 12.14
C LEU A 16 -17.54 7.04 13.04
N LYS A 17 -18.32 6.54 14.01
CA LYS A 17 -19.02 7.40 14.98
C LYS A 17 -18.07 8.28 15.79
N ASN A 18 -16.87 7.78 16.11
CA ASN A 18 -15.91 8.47 16.97
C ASN A 18 -14.90 9.31 16.19
N LEU A 19 -14.56 8.93 14.95
CA LEU A 19 -13.60 9.67 14.16
C LEU A 19 -14.18 10.96 13.56
N ASN A 20 -15.51 11.03 13.40
CA ASN A 20 -16.20 12.19 12.78
C ASN A 20 -15.49 12.72 11.52
N SER A 21 -14.87 11.81 10.76
CA SER A 21 -14.05 12.17 9.62
C SER A 21 -14.89 12.29 8.36
N LYS A 22 -14.71 13.40 7.63
CA LYS A 22 -15.24 13.57 6.27
C LYS A 22 -14.35 12.92 5.21
N ASN A 23 -13.19 12.41 5.60
CA ASN A 23 -12.24 11.80 4.68
C ASN A 23 -12.78 10.47 4.14
N GLU A 24 -12.76 10.31 2.82
CA GLU A 24 -13.22 9.10 2.15
C GLU A 24 -12.38 7.86 2.49
N GLY A 25 -11.12 8.03 2.89
CA GLY A 25 -10.26 6.95 3.35
C GLY A 25 -10.75 6.24 4.61
N VAL A 26 -11.62 6.89 5.40
CA VAL A 26 -12.20 6.34 6.63
C VAL A 26 -13.54 5.66 6.35
N LYS A 27 -13.59 4.81 5.34
CA LYS A 27 -14.78 4.01 4.99
C LYS A 27 -14.47 2.51 5.06
N PRO A 28 -15.45 1.65 5.40
CA PRO A 28 -15.27 0.21 5.30
C PRO A 28 -14.85 -0.18 3.87
N GLY A 29 -13.87 -1.07 3.76
CA GLY A 29 -13.39 -1.58 2.47
C GLY A 29 -12.34 -0.72 1.78
N VAL A 30 -12.16 0.53 2.19
CA VAL A 30 -11.10 1.39 1.63
C VAL A 30 -9.75 1.03 2.26
N ASN A 31 -8.74 0.80 1.42
CA ASN A 31 -7.40 0.39 1.84
C ASN A 31 -6.36 1.50 1.67
N ALA A 32 -6.68 2.57 0.95
CA ALA A 32 -5.79 3.71 0.76
C ALA A 32 -6.57 5.03 0.86
N ALA A 33 -5.88 6.07 1.29
CA ALA A 33 -6.43 7.42 1.45
C ALA A 33 -5.51 8.45 0.80
N ASN A 34 -6.12 9.51 0.27
CA ASN A 34 -5.40 10.68 -0.21
C ASN A 34 -5.20 11.67 0.94
N ILE A 35 -4.00 12.20 1.06
CA ILE A 35 -3.62 13.23 2.03
C ILE A 35 -3.06 14.41 1.24
N GLN A 36 -3.73 15.56 1.33
CA GLN A 36 -3.23 16.78 0.72
C GLN A 36 -2.12 17.38 1.61
N LEU A 37 -0.95 17.56 1.05
CA LEU A 37 0.21 18.17 1.67
C LEU A 37 0.64 19.35 0.80
N GLU A 38 0.10 20.54 1.09
CA GLU A 38 0.32 21.72 0.26
C GLU A 38 0.03 21.44 -1.23
N ASP A 39 1.04 21.49 -2.06
CA ASP A 39 0.93 21.28 -3.52
C ASP A 39 1.01 19.81 -3.94
N ILE A 40 1.23 18.89 -3.00
CA ILE A 40 1.40 17.46 -3.29
C ILE A 40 0.26 16.67 -2.65
N THR A 41 -0.33 15.77 -3.40
CA THR A 41 -1.24 14.76 -2.85
C THR A 41 -0.49 13.46 -2.62
N ALA A 42 -0.29 13.10 -1.36
CA ALA A 42 0.20 11.79 -0.98
C ALA A 42 -0.94 10.78 -0.95
N VAL A 43 -0.66 9.57 -1.40
CA VAL A 43 -1.55 8.42 -1.23
C VAL A 43 -0.92 7.48 -0.23
N VAL A 44 -1.66 7.13 0.82
CA VAL A 44 -1.16 6.24 1.87
C VAL A 44 -2.03 5.00 1.97
N SER A 45 -1.42 3.84 2.16
CA SER A 45 -2.11 2.59 2.45
C SER A 45 -1.50 1.89 3.66
N SER A 46 -2.33 1.13 4.36
CA SER A 46 -1.94 0.33 5.51
C SER A 46 -2.53 -1.06 5.41
N ASN A 47 -1.68 -2.07 5.54
CA ASN A 47 -2.07 -3.48 5.59
C ASN A 47 -1.46 -4.14 6.82
N CYS A 48 -2.20 -5.07 7.44
CA CYS A 48 -1.73 -5.88 8.55
C CYS A 48 -1.76 -7.35 8.16
N ILE A 49 -0.64 -8.05 8.31
CA ILE A 49 -0.49 -9.49 8.13
C ILE A 49 -0.58 -10.12 9.53
N LEU A 50 -1.68 -10.80 9.80
CA LEU A 50 -1.91 -11.49 11.08
C LEU A 50 -1.43 -12.94 11.07
N LYS A 51 -1.22 -13.50 9.89
CA LYS A 51 -0.72 -14.86 9.69
C LYS A 51 0.15 -14.91 8.45
N THR A 52 1.38 -15.36 8.63
CA THR A 52 2.32 -15.54 7.53
C THR A 52 2.07 -16.83 6.77
N PHE A 53 2.39 -16.84 5.47
CA PHE A 53 2.36 -17.99 4.56
C PHE A 53 3.48 -17.80 3.53
N ASP A 54 3.82 -18.84 2.79
CA ASP A 54 4.85 -18.76 1.76
C ASP A 54 4.48 -17.75 0.67
N GLY A 55 5.38 -16.78 0.43
CA GLY A 55 5.14 -15.68 -0.52
C GLY A 55 4.27 -14.55 0.03
N CYS A 56 3.96 -14.54 1.33
CA CYS A 56 3.14 -13.48 1.92
C CYS A 56 3.75 -12.09 1.73
N GLU A 57 5.07 -11.96 1.79
CA GLU A 57 5.77 -10.70 1.62
C GLU A 57 5.51 -10.09 0.23
N GLU A 58 5.67 -10.89 -0.83
CA GLU A 58 5.40 -10.46 -2.20
C GLU A 58 3.91 -10.12 -2.39
N PHE A 59 3.02 -10.99 -1.95
CA PHE A 59 1.59 -10.77 -2.05
C PHE A 59 1.14 -9.45 -1.41
N TYR A 60 1.61 -9.15 -0.20
CA TYR A 60 1.20 -7.94 0.51
C TYR A 60 1.87 -6.67 -0.01
N VAL A 61 3.11 -6.75 -0.51
CA VAL A 61 3.74 -5.63 -1.24
C VAL A 61 2.91 -5.29 -2.48
N GLN A 62 2.58 -6.30 -3.31
CA GLN A 62 1.76 -6.11 -4.50
C GLN A 62 0.37 -5.55 -4.16
N ARG A 63 -0.26 -6.08 -3.12
CA ARG A 63 -1.56 -5.57 -2.65
C ARG A 63 -1.49 -4.11 -2.22
N SER A 64 -0.40 -3.70 -1.54
CA SER A 64 -0.21 -2.32 -1.12
C SER A 64 0.04 -1.40 -2.31
N ILE A 65 0.80 -1.87 -3.31
CA ILE A 65 1.01 -1.17 -4.59
C ILE A 65 -0.34 -0.94 -5.28
N ASN A 66 -1.16 -1.99 -5.42
CA ASN A 66 -2.47 -1.89 -6.05
C ASN A 66 -3.37 -0.88 -5.34
N SER A 67 -3.35 -0.86 -3.99
CA SER A 67 -4.12 0.12 -3.21
C SER A 67 -3.70 1.57 -3.46
N ILE A 68 -2.42 1.82 -3.69
CA ILE A 68 -1.91 3.15 -4.08
C ILE A 68 -2.36 3.50 -5.50
N CYS A 69 -2.21 2.53 -6.44
CA CYS A 69 -2.59 2.74 -7.85
C CYS A 69 -4.09 2.97 -8.02
N GLU A 70 -4.95 2.27 -7.26
CA GLU A 70 -6.41 2.49 -7.24
C GLU A 70 -6.81 3.94 -6.92
N LYS A 71 -5.95 4.67 -6.23
CA LYS A 71 -6.13 6.09 -5.90
C LYS A 71 -5.39 7.04 -6.84
N GLY A 72 -4.88 6.53 -7.97
CA GLY A 72 -4.12 7.32 -8.94
C GLY A 72 -2.71 7.70 -8.46
N GLY A 73 -2.20 7.04 -7.44
CA GLY A 73 -0.87 7.27 -6.91
C GLY A 73 0.20 6.40 -7.57
N VAL A 74 1.43 6.90 -7.60
CA VAL A 74 2.63 6.14 -7.95
C VAL A 74 3.32 5.74 -6.65
N PRO A 75 3.46 4.43 -6.34
CA PRO A 75 4.14 3.95 -5.14
C PRO A 75 5.58 4.46 -5.08
N LYS A 76 6.04 4.86 -3.91
CA LYS A 76 7.39 5.41 -3.71
C LYS A 76 8.12 4.76 -2.54
N SER A 77 7.43 4.55 -1.43
CA SER A 77 8.07 4.17 -0.18
C SER A 77 7.25 3.14 0.58
N LEU A 78 7.96 2.20 1.17
CA LEU A 78 7.44 1.14 2.02
C LEU A 78 8.02 1.28 3.43
N GLN A 79 7.19 1.16 4.43
CA GLN A 79 7.58 1.09 5.84
C GLN A 79 7.07 -0.20 6.45
N LEU A 80 7.88 -0.84 7.27
CA LEU A 80 7.57 -2.09 7.94
C LEU A 80 7.61 -1.91 9.46
N SER A 81 6.61 -2.48 10.13
CA SER A 81 6.61 -2.64 11.58
C SER A 81 6.25 -4.09 11.89
N ILE A 82 7.22 -4.85 12.39
CA ILE A 82 7.13 -6.29 12.58
C ILE A 82 7.14 -6.60 14.07
N THR A 83 6.16 -7.33 14.55
CA THR A 83 6.17 -7.91 15.90
C THR A 83 6.43 -9.40 15.77
N MET A 84 7.56 -9.83 16.28
CA MET A 84 7.98 -11.24 16.34
C MET A 84 7.56 -11.88 17.67
N PRO A 85 7.31 -13.20 17.71
CA PRO A 85 7.18 -13.91 18.97
C PRO A 85 8.36 -13.65 19.91
N LEU A 86 8.19 -13.90 21.20
CA LEU A 86 9.27 -13.71 22.20
C LEU A 86 10.51 -14.55 21.87
N GLU A 87 10.29 -15.77 21.41
CA GLU A 87 11.32 -16.70 20.98
C GLU A 87 11.35 -16.82 19.46
N PHE A 88 12.06 -15.92 18.80
CA PHE A 88 12.28 -15.99 17.36
C PHE A 88 13.77 -16.10 17.03
N GLU A 89 14.08 -16.68 15.89
CA GLU A 89 15.43 -16.74 15.39
C GLU A 89 15.75 -15.58 14.45
N GLU A 90 16.93 -14.98 14.59
CA GLU A 90 17.38 -13.87 13.73
C GLU A 90 17.30 -14.22 12.23
N LYS A 91 17.53 -15.49 11.88
CA LYS A 91 17.44 -15.97 10.49
C LYS A 91 16.04 -15.79 9.89
N GLU A 92 14.97 -15.85 10.71
CA GLU A 92 13.60 -15.68 10.25
C GLU A 92 13.33 -14.23 9.85
N VAL A 93 13.78 -13.29 10.70
CA VAL A 93 13.68 -11.84 10.37
C VAL A 93 14.51 -11.56 9.12
N ASN A 94 15.73 -12.06 9.03
CA ASN A 94 16.61 -11.87 7.89
C ASN A 94 15.95 -12.36 6.58
N ARG A 95 15.33 -13.56 6.60
CA ARG A 95 14.60 -14.10 5.46
C ARG A 95 13.43 -13.21 5.04
N MET A 96 12.58 -12.80 5.99
CA MET A 96 11.44 -11.92 5.72
C MET A 96 11.87 -10.59 5.10
N ILE A 97 12.87 -9.93 5.71
CA ILE A 97 13.35 -8.64 5.20
C ILE A 97 13.94 -8.77 3.80
N LYS A 98 14.68 -9.84 3.50
CA LYS A 98 15.20 -10.12 2.15
C LYS A 98 14.05 -10.28 1.13
N ASN A 99 12.97 -10.98 1.51
CA ASN A 99 11.83 -11.18 0.63
C ASN A 99 11.08 -9.86 0.40
N PHE A 100 10.83 -9.08 1.45
CA PHE A 100 10.23 -7.73 1.32
C PHE A 100 11.06 -6.84 0.42
N ARG A 101 12.39 -6.80 0.63
CA ARG A 101 13.30 -6.01 -0.19
C ARG A 101 13.24 -6.44 -1.65
N LYS A 102 13.38 -7.73 -1.94
CA LYS A 102 13.31 -8.26 -3.31
C LYS A 102 12.02 -7.84 -4.00
N SER A 103 10.88 -7.96 -3.30
CA SER A 103 9.58 -7.59 -3.86
C SER A 103 9.47 -6.07 -4.07
N ALA A 104 9.92 -5.25 -3.12
CA ALA A 104 9.90 -3.80 -3.24
C ALA A 104 10.80 -3.29 -4.37
N ASP A 105 12.05 -3.82 -4.46
CA ASP A 105 13.02 -3.48 -5.49
C ASP A 105 12.49 -3.77 -6.90
N SER A 106 11.75 -4.88 -7.10
CA SER A 106 11.16 -5.24 -8.39
C SER A 106 10.11 -4.23 -8.90
N HIS A 107 9.59 -3.40 -8.01
CA HIS A 107 8.61 -2.35 -8.30
C HIS A 107 9.16 -0.92 -8.15
N ASN A 108 10.47 -0.76 -7.96
CA ASN A 108 11.12 0.53 -7.69
C ASN A 108 10.53 1.26 -6.46
N VAL A 109 10.18 0.48 -5.43
CA VAL A 109 9.69 0.98 -4.13
C VAL A 109 10.81 0.85 -3.11
N GLU A 110 11.16 1.93 -2.44
CA GLU A 110 12.20 1.94 -1.41
C GLU A 110 11.62 1.54 -0.05
N ILE A 111 12.32 0.63 0.66
CA ILE A 111 12.03 0.39 2.09
C ILE A 111 12.83 1.42 2.90
N ASN A 112 12.16 2.46 3.38
CA ASN A 112 12.81 3.56 4.09
C ASN A 112 12.70 3.47 5.62
N GLN A 113 11.91 2.54 6.15
CA GLN A 113 11.82 2.29 7.58
C GLN A 113 11.47 0.81 7.85
N CYS A 114 12.15 0.22 8.84
CA CYS A 114 11.82 -1.11 9.34
C CYS A 114 12.06 -1.16 10.86
N ASN A 115 10.99 -1.39 11.61
CA ASN A 115 11.05 -1.61 13.05
C ASN A 115 10.68 -3.05 13.37
N VAL A 116 11.43 -3.68 14.26
CA VAL A 116 11.17 -5.04 14.73
C VAL A 116 11.02 -5.04 16.24
N TYR A 117 9.90 -5.56 16.70
CA TYR A 117 9.54 -5.67 18.11
C TYR A 117 9.43 -7.13 18.53
N ARG A 118 9.56 -7.39 19.82
CA ARG A 118 9.18 -8.67 20.44
C ARG A 118 7.84 -8.51 21.15
N GLY A 119 6.96 -9.50 21.01
CA GLY A 119 5.64 -9.47 21.63
C GLY A 119 5.11 -10.87 21.92
N ALA A 120 4.15 -10.96 22.83
CA ALA A 120 3.45 -12.21 23.14
C ALA A 120 2.48 -12.58 22.00
N THR A 121 3.01 -13.01 20.86
CA THR A 121 2.26 -13.43 19.69
C THR A 121 2.59 -14.88 19.34
N GLU A 122 1.64 -15.61 18.74
CA GLU A 122 1.85 -16.99 18.30
C GLU A 122 2.72 -17.07 17.02
N GLY A 123 2.79 -15.97 16.27
CA GLY A 123 3.56 -15.84 15.04
C GLY A 123 3.83 -14.39 14.70
N PRO A 124 4.59 -14.12 13.64
CA PRO A 124 4.87 -12.75 13.23
C PRO A 124 3.60 -11.98 12.87
N ILE A 125 3.48 -10.75 13.39
CA ILE A 125 2.47 -9.76 12.97
C ILE A 125 3.23 -8.66 12.24
N ILE A 126 2.84 -8.40 10.98
CA ILE A 126 3.55 -7.46 10.14
C ILE A 126 2.59 -6.35 9.68
N ASN A 127 2.92 -5.12 10.01
CA ASN A 127 2.23 -3.95 9.48
C ASN A 127 3.05 -3.36 8.34
N ILE A 128 2.39 -3.15 7.22
CA ILE A 128 2.94 -2.56 6.00
C ILE A 128 2.26 -1.23 5.78
N PHE A 129 3.06 -0.18 5.68
CA PHE A 129 2.62 1.15 5.29
C PHE A 129 3.27 1.49 3.96
N MET A 130 2.48 1.88 2.98
CA MET A 130 3.00 2.31 1.69
C MET A 130 2.56 3.73 1.40
N ILE A 131 3.48 4.50 0.87
CA ILE A 131 3.29 5.88 0.49
C ILE A 131 3.54 6.00 -1.01
N GLY A 132 2.62 6.63 -1.68
CA GLY A 132 2.76 7.06 -3.07
C GLY A 132 2.46 8.54 -3.20
N ILE A 133 2.70 9.08 -4.37
CA ILE A 133 2.32 10.43 -4.74
C ILE A 133 1.39 10.38 -5.93
N THR A 134 0.33 11.18 -5.90
CA THR A 134 -0.45 11.41 -7.10
C THR A 134 0.37 12.34 -7.98
N LEU A 135 0.69 11.91 -9.18
CA LEU A 135 1.09 12.84 -10.20
C LEU A 135 -0.14 13.70 -10.45
N ALA A 136 -0.08 14.98 -10.09
CA ALA A 136 -1.08 15.92 -10.57
C ALA A 136 -1.10 15.72 -12.09
N LEU A 137 -2.15 15.09 -12.60
CA LEU A 137 -2.51 15.21 -14.00
C LEU A 137 -2.78 16.71 -14.14
N ILE A 138 -1.75 17.47 -14.46
CA ILE A 138 -1.95 18.75 -15.13
C ILE A 138 -2.98 18.39 -16.17
N LEU A 139 -4.14 19.04 -16.11
CA LEU A 139 -5.24 18.87 -17.05
C LEU A 139 -4.64 18.94 -18.46
N MET A 140 -4.20 17.79 -18.94
CA MET A 140 -3.72 17.69 -20.32
C MET A 140 -4.95 17.95 -21.17
N PRO A 141 -4.95 18.95 -22.04
CA PRO A 141 -6.06 19.19 -22.94
C PRO A 141 -6.40 17.87 -23.63
N LYS A 142 -7.68 17.59 -23.85
CA LYS A 142 -8.15 16.34 -24.49
C LYS A 142 -7.39 16.00 -25.78
N SER A 143 -6.84 17.00 -26.47
CA SER A 143 -5.94 16.87 -27.60
C SER A 143 -4.62 16.16 -27.31
N PHE A 144 -4.15 16.13 -26.04
CA PHE A 144 -2.94 15.44 -25.67
C PHE A 144 -3.19 13.95 -25.37
N LEU A 145 -4.41 13.58 -24.97
CA LEU A 145 -4.83 12.18 -24.84
C LEU A 145 -4.81 11.47 -26.20
N PHE A 146 -5.17 12.18 -27.28
CA PHE A 146 -5.10 11.64 -28.64
C PHE A 146 -3.66 11.34 -29.13
N LEU A 147 -2.68 12.09 -28.64
CA LEU A 147 -1.27 11.87 -28.99
C LEU A 147 -0.68 10.64 -28.30
N LEU A 148 -1.21 10.24 -27.14
CA LEU A 148 -0.77 9.03 -26.42
C LEU A 148 -1.18 7.74 -27.16
N ASP A 149 -2.26 7.77 -27.94
CA ASP A 149 -2.71 6.63 -28.77
C ASP A 149 -1.74 6.29 -29.91
N TYR A 150 -0.82 7.20 -30.26
CA TYR A 150 0.17 7.02 -31.31
C TYR A 150 1.59 6.72 -30.79
N LEU A 151 1.76 6.54 -29.47
CA LEU A 151 3.09 6.20 -28.94
C LEU A 151 3.39 4.71 -29.14
N PRO A 152 4.60 4.36 -29.61
CA PRO A 152 4.98 2.96 -29.79
C PRO A 152 4.94 2.21 -28.46
N ALA A 153 4.46 0.97 -28.50
CA ALA A 153 4.52 0.06 -27.37
C ALA A 153 5.97 -0.04 -26.85
N GLY A 154 6.18 0.19 -25.54
CA GLY A 154 7.52 0.20 -24.93
C GLY A 154 8.12 1.60 -24.71
N SER A 155 7.41 2.69 -25.04
CA SER A 155 7.86 4.03 -24.64
C SER A 155 7.76 4.18 -23.12
N LYS A 156 8.60 5.07 -22.53
CA LYS A 156 8.57 5.39 -21.08
C LYS A 156 7.23 5.94 -20.57
N TYR A 157 6.28 6.18 -21.47
CA TYR A 157 4.91 6.66 -21.18
C TYR A 157 3.85 5.57 -21.34
N SER A 158 4.21 4.34 -21.77
CA SER A 158 3.26 3.22 -21.91
C SER A 158 2.62 2.80 -20.56
N ASN A 159 3.29 3.05 -19.45
CA ASN A 159 2.73 2.79 -18.11
C ASN A 159 1.63 3.78 -17.69
N LEU A 160 1.50 4.93 -18.36
CA LEU A 160 0.38 5.86 -18.17
C LEU A 160 -0.92 5.33 -18.77
N TYR A 161 -0.82 4.44 -19.77
CA TYR A 161 -1.98 3.80 -20.42
C TYR A 161 -2.68 2.80 -19.52
N ALA A 162 -1.93 2.05 -18.72
CA ALA A 162 -2.49 1.04 -17.81
C ALA A 162 -3.32 1.65 -16.68
N LEU A 163 -3.07 2.91 -16.32
CA LEU A 163 -3.77 3.63 -15.26
C LEU A 163 -5.14 4.20 -15.70
N ASN A 164 -5.37 4.38 -17.02
CA ASN A 164 -6.62 4.99 -17.52
C ASN A 164 -7.66 3.98 -18.03
N LEU A 165 -7.36 2.68 -18.09
CA LEU A 165 -8.31 1.66 -18.54
C LEU A 165 -9.18 1.07 -17.41
N TYR A 166 -8.99 1.50 -16.16
CA TYR A 166 -9.74 1.03 -14.98
C TYR A 166 -10.34 2.16 -14.13
N ALA A 167 -10.57 3.33 -14.72
CA ALA A 167 -11.32 4.43 -14.10
C ALA A 167 -12.74 4.51 -14.69
#